data_7cea1a614d97239ded91a334e7061247
#
_entry.id   7cea1a614d97239ded91a334e7061247
#
_cell.length_a   1.000
_cell.length_b   1.000
_cell.length_c   1.000
_cell.angle_alpha   90.00
_cell.angle_beta   90.00
_cell.angle_gamma   90.00
#
_symmetry.space_group_name_H-M   'P 1'
#
loop_
_entity.id
_entity.type
_entity.pdbx_description
1 polymer ?
#
loop_
_entity_poly.entity_id
_entity_poly.type
_entity_poly.pdbx_seq_one_letter_code
_entity_poly.pdbx_strand_id
1 'polypeptide(L)'
;MLKSLLNASRFLVLAAVLGALASAAALFIYGLVDTIVVIARTIATGEVSTVGAKQLMLYFIEIFDLFLLGTVMLIMALSLYELFFDSDLKLPARLEIHTFEDLKSNLVTVVIVVMAVTFLGQIVSWNGEADLFGFGVVVAFVIAALNFYLWIVKGAKK
;
A
#
# COMPACT_ATOMS: atom_id res chain seq x y z
N MET A 1 -11.68 -37.62 1.22
CA MET A 1 -11.01 -36.75 0.23
C MET A 1 -11.37 -35.27 0.41
N LEU A 2 -12.65 -34.88 0.44
CA LEU A 2 -13.05 -33.44 0.58
C LEU A 2 -12.55 -32.79 1.87
N LYS A 3 -12.63 -33.48 3.02
CA LYS A 3 -12.14 -32.97 4.31
C LYS A 3 -10.61 -32.79 4.34
N SER A 4 -9.85 -33.60 3.61
CA SER A 4 -8.40 -33.47 3.50
C SER A 4 -8.02 -32.27 2.62
N LEU A 5 -8.77 -32.00 1.57
CA LEU A 5 -8.62 -30.81 0.72
C LEU A 5 -8.96 -29.51 1.47
N LEU A 6 -10.02 -29.52 2.28
CA LEU A 6 -10.41 -28.38 3.12
C LEU A 6 -9.36 -28.09 4.20
N ASN A 7 -8.75 -29.09 4.81
CA ASN A 7 -7.64 -28.90 5.75
C ASN A 7 -6.39 -28.34 5.05
N ALA A 8 -6.07 -28.84 3.86
CA ALA A 8 -4.93 -28.33 3.08
C ALA A 8 -5.13 -26.86 2.67
N SER A 9 -6.36 -26.44 2.34
CA SER A 9 -6.65 -25.04 1.99
C SER A 9 -6.44 -24.08 3.17
N ARG A 10 -6.73 -24.49 4.41
CA ARG A 10 -6.46 -23.68 5.62
C ARG A 10 -4.96 -23.43 5.81
N PHE A 11 -4.11 -24.41 5.55
CA PHE A 11 -2.67 -24.23 5.64
C PHE A 11 -2.14 -23.26 4.58
N LEU A 12 -2.71 -23.27 3.37
CA LEU A 12 -2.35 -22.32 2.33
C LEU A 12 -2.72 -20.88 2.70
N VAL A 13 -3.92 -20.68 3.29
CA VAL A 13 -4.33 -19.37 3.76
C VAL A 13 -3.44 -18.91 4.92
N LEU A 14 -3.11 -19.80 5.86
CA LEU A 14 -2.20 -19.47 6.95
C LEU A 14 -0.82 -19.06 6.43
N ALA A 15 -0.29 -19.76 5.43
CA ALA A 15 0.97 -19.39 4.80
C ALA A 15 0.89 -18.01 4.12
N ALA A 16 -0.23 -17.69 3.47
CA ALA A 16 -0.46 -16.38 2.88
C ALA A 16 -0.51 -15.27 3.94
N VAL A 17 -1.21 -15.50 5.06
CA VAL A 17 -1.28 -14.57 6.21
C VAL A 17 0.11 -14.32 6.79
N LEU A 18 0.86 -15.38 7.07
CA LEU A 18 2.22 -15.27 7.63
C LEU A 18 3.18 -14.59 6.66
N GLY A 19 3.08 -14.89 5.36
CA GLY A 19 3.86 -14.24 4.31
C GLY A 19 3.58 -12.75 4.22
N ALA A 20 2.30 -12.35 4.26
CA ALA A 20 1.90 -10.95 4.24
C ALA A 20 2.33 -10.20 5.52
N LEU A 21 2.22 -10.83 6.71
CA LEU A 21 2.71 -10.25 7.97
C LEU A 21 4.23 -10.05 7.94
N ALA A 22 4.98 -11.06 7.48
CA ALA A 22 6.43 -10.97 7.37
C ALA A 22 6.85 -9.87 6.38
N SER A 23 6.15 -9.76 5.24
CA SER A 23 6.38 -8.69 4.27
C SER A 23 6.08 -7.31 4.83
N ALA A 24 4.98 -7.15 5.57
CA ALA A 24 4.64 -5.91 6.25
C ALA A 24 5.72 -5.50 7.25
N ALA A 25 6.14 -6.44 8.11
CA ALA A 25 7.19 -6.19 9.10
C ALA A 25 8.52 -5.80 8.43
N ALA A 26 8.91 -6.49 7.36
CA ALA A 26 10.13 -6.17 6.62
C ALA A 26 10.08 -4.76 6.01
N LEU A 27 8.94 -4.36 5.40
CA LEU A 27 8.76 -3.04 4.83
C LEU A 27 8.80 -1.94 5.89
N PHE A 28 8.16 -2.14 7.04
CA PHE A 28 8.20 -1.19 8.16
C PHE A 28 9.60 -1.02 8.73
N ILE A 29 10.32 -2.14 8.95
CA ILE A 29 11.70 -2.09 9.46
C ILE A 29 12.60 -1.36 8.45
N TYR A 30 12.50 -1.71 7.17
CA TYR A 30 13.29 -1.07 6.12
C TYR A 30 12.99 0.42 6.02
N GLY A 31 11.70 0.81 5.99
CA GLY A 31 11.30 2.21 5.95
C GLY A 31 11.75 3.01 7.16
N LEU A 32 11.75 2.41 8.38
CA LEU A 32 12.29 3.05 9.58
C LEU A 32 13.80 3.27 9.49
N VAL A 33 14.55 2.25 9.07
CA VAL A 33 16.01 2.35 8.92
C VAL A 33 16.35 3.42 7.89
N ASP A 34 15.66 3.42 6.76
CA ASP A 34 15.89 4.37 5.68
C ASP A 34 15.55 5.81 6.12
N THR A 35 14.46 5.99 6.86
CA THR A 35 14.10 7.27 7.47
C THR A 35 15.21 7.81 8.36
N ILE A 36 15.76 6.98 9.25
CA ILE A 36 16.84 7.35 10.16
C ILE A 36 18.09 7.72 9.38
N VAL A 37 18.45 6.93 8.38
CA VAL A 37 19.64 7.16 7.54
C VAL A 37 19.52 8.48 6.75
N VAL A 38 18.36 8.73 6.14
CA VAL A 38 18.12 9.97 5.38
C VAL A 38 18.19 11.20 6.28
N ILE A 39 17.53 11.15 7.44
CA ILE A 39 17.57 12.26 8.41
C ILE A 39 19.01 12.49 8.91
N ALA A 40 19.73 11.44 9.30
CA ALA A 40 21.09 11.55 9.79
C ALA A 40 22.04 12.15 8.73
N ARG A 41 21.94 11.73 7.48
CA ARG A 41 22.71 12.28 6.37
C ARG A 41 22.39 13.76 6.13
N THR A 42 21.11 14.13 6.12
CA THR A 42 20.69 15.51 5.91
C THR A 42 21.24 16.44 7.00
N ILE A 43 21.22 16.01 8.25
CA ILE A 43 21.80 16.79 9.37
C ILE A 43 23.31 16.87 9.26
N ALA A 44 23.97 15.77 8.90
CA ALA A 44 25.44 15.72 8.81
C ALA A 44 26.00 16.58 7.66
N THR A 45 25.30 16.67 6.54
CA THR A 45 25.74 17.50 5.40
C THR A 45 25.49 18.98 5.61
N GLY A 46 24.48 19.36 6.41
CA GLY A 46 24.14 20.76 6.70
C GLY A 46 23.78 21.59 5.46
N GLU A 47 23.65 20.96 4.29
CA GLU A 47 23.37 21.64 3.03
C GLU A 47 21.88 22.02 2.93
N VAL A 48 21.58 23.28 3.16
CA VAL A 48 20.28 23.87 2.90
C VAL A 48 20.28 24.50 1.50
N SER A 49 20.08 23.67 0.47
CA SER A 49 19.96 24.14 -0.91
C SER A 49 18.62 23.71 -1.52
N THR A 50 18.16 24.44 -2.54
CA THR A 50 16.92 24.07 -3.27
C THR A 50 17.02 22.69 -3.95
N VAL A 51 18.21 22.30 -4.39
CA VAL A 51 18.49 20.98 -4.98
C VAL A 51 18.43 19.90 -3.90
N GLY A 52 19.07 20.14 -2.74
CA GLY A 52 18.99 19.23 -1.60
C GLY A 52 17.57 19.04 -1.08
N ALA A 53 16.76 20.12 -1.05
CA ALA A 53 15.37 20.04 -0.66
C ALA A 53 14.54 19.16 -1.60
N LYS A 54 14.73 19.26 -2.94
CA LYS A 54 14.05 18.38 -3.90
C LYS A 54 14.45 16.93 -3.70
N GLN A 55 15.72 16.66 -3.49
CA GLN A 55 16.22 15.30 -3.29
C GLN A 55 15.68 14.69 -1.99
N LEU A 56 15.59 15.47 -0.92
CA LEU A 56 15.00 15.08 0.33
C LEU A 56 13.50 14.75 0.18
N MET A 57 12.76 15.57 -0.57
CA MET A 57 11.36 15.30 -0.87
C MET A 57 11.17 13.96 -1.60
N LEU A 58 12.03 13.64 -2.58
CA LEU A 58 11.98 12.35 -3.28
C LEU A 58 12.21 11.18 -2.33
N TYR A 59 13.24 11.25 -1.48
CA TYR A 59 13.49 10.19 -0.49
C TYR A 59 12.29 10.00 0.45
N PHE A 60 11.67 11.07 0.93
CA PHE A 60 10.49 10.92 1.79
C PHE A 60 9.27 10.38 1.06
N ILE A 61 9.09 10.69 -0.23
CA ILE A 61 8.03 10.08 -1.05
C ILE A 61 8.26 8.57 -1.17
N GLU A 62 9.49 8.12 -1.45
CA GLU A 62 9.85 6.70 -1.54
C GLU A 62 9.65 5.97 -0.21
N ILE A 63 10.09 6.57 0.90
CA ILE A 63 9.89 6.02 2.25
C ILE A 63 8.40 5.93 2.60
N PHE A 64 7.62 6.95 2.24
CA PHE A 64 6.18 6.96 2.47
C PHE A 64 5.48 5.86 1.70
N ASP A 65 5.90 5.58 0.46
CA ASP A 65 5.38 4.47 -0.35
C ASP A 65 5.66 3.11 0.31
N LEU A 66 6.84 2.91 0.90
CA LEU A 66 7.16 1.70 1.67
C LEU A 66 6.22 1.53 2.87
N PHE A 67 5.93 2.59 3.62
CA PHE A 67 5.00 2.54 4.74
C PHE A 67 3.56 2.28 4.30
N LEU A 68 3.14 2.87 3.19
CA LEU A 68 1.82 2.59 2.60
C LEU A 68 1.71 1.11 2.22
N LEU A 69 2.68 0.59 1.48
CA LEU A 69 2.69 -0.81 1.05
C LEU A 69 2.72 -1.76 2.25
N GLY A 70 3.54 -1.47 3.26
CA GLY A 70 3.59 -2.23 4.51
C GLY A 70 2.24 -2.24 5.25
N THR A 71 1.58 -1.09 5.32
CA THR A 71 0.25 -0.96 5.93
C THR A 71 -0.78 -1.80 5.19
N VAL A 72 -0.74 -1.80 3.87
CA VAL A 72 -1.64 -2.63 3.03
C VAL A 72 -1.43 -4.10 3.29
N MET A 73 -0.17 -4.55 3.27
CA MET A 73 0.16 -5.95 3.55
C MET A 73 -0.31 -6.37 4.95
N LEU A 74 -0.18 -5.48 5.94
CA LEU A 74 -0.67 -5.71 7.30
C LEU A 74 -2.21 -5.85 7.33
N ILE A 75 -2.93 -4.90 6.73
CA ILE A 75 -4.39 -4.93 6.67
C ILE A 75 -4.87 -6.20 5.94
N MET A 76 -4.22 -6.57 4.83
CA MET A 76 -4.57 -7.79 4.10
C MET A 76 -4.35 -9.05 4.94
N ALA A 77 -3.22 -9.13 5.65
CA ALA A 77 -2.93 -10.27 6.50
C ALA A 77 -3.97 -10.42 7.62
N LEU A 78 -4.30 -9.32 8.30
CA LEU A 78 -5.32 -9.30 9.36
C LEU A 78 -6.70 -9.68 8.82
N SER A 79 -7.08 -9.14 7.65
CA SER A 79 -8.37 -9.42 7.02
C SER A 79 -8.51 -10.87 6.56
N LEU A 80 -7.44 -11.45 5.99
CA LEU A 80 -7.42 -12.87 5.65
C LEU A 80 -7.49 -13.75 6.89
N TYR A 81 -6.80 -13.37 7.96
CA TYR A 81 -6.86 -14.10 9.22
C TYR A 81 -8.28 -14.09 9.80
N GLU A 82 -8.91 -12.92 9.91
CA GLU A 82 -10.28 -12.76 10.41
C GLU A 82 -11.28 -13.58 9.58
N LEU A 83 -11.19 -13.49 8.25
CA LEU A 83 -12.12 -14.17 7.34
C LEU A 83 -12.04 -15.71 7.43
N PHE A 84 -10.86 -16.29 7.71
CA PHE A 84 -10.66 -17.74 7.63
C PHE A 84 -10.44 -18.43 8.98
N PHE A 85 -10.05 -17.71 10.03
CA PHE A 85 -9.64 -18.32 11.29
C PHE A 85 -10.43 -17.85 12.50
N ASP A 86 -10.78 -16.58 12.61
CA ASP A 86 -11.41 -16.04 13.82
C ASP A 86 -12.24 -14.80 13.52
N SER A 87 -13.56 -14.90 13.74
CA SER A 87 -14.50 -13.79 13.61
C SER A 87 -14.62 -12.95 14.90
N ASP A 88 -13.92 -13.33 16.00
CA ASP A 88 -13.99 -12.65 17.31
C ASP A 88 -12.84 -11.69 17.59
N LEU A 89 -11.89 -11.53 16.65
CA LEU A 89 -10.85 -10.49 16.76
C LEU A 89 -11.52 -9.11 16.73
N LYS A 90 -11.57 -8.46 17.89
CA LYS A 90 -12.02 -7.06 18.03
C LYS A 90 -11.00 -6.13 17.38
N LEU A 91 -10.97 -6.09 16.06
CA LEU A 91 -10.24 -5.07 15.32
C LEU A 91 -10.93 -3.72 15.52
N PRO A 92 -10.18 -2.59 15.46
CA PRO A 92 -10.82 -1.28 15.43
C PRO A 92 -11.88 -1.23 14.34
N ALA A 93 -13.06 -0.67 14.63
CA ALA A 93 -14.24 -0.67 13.75
C ALA A 93 -13.99 -0.19 12.29
N ARG A 94 -12.86 0.47 12.04
CA ARG A 94 -12.40 0.89 10.69
C ARG A 94 -11.68 -0.21 9.91
N LEU A 95 -11.26 -1.28 10.57
CA LEU A 95 -10.51 -2.41 9.99
C LEU A 95 -11.36 -3.69 9.94
N GLU A 96 -12.61 -3.65 10.42
CA GLU A 96 -13.54 -4.76 10.32
C GLU A 96 -13.88 -4.99 8.85
N ILE A 97 -13.38 -6.09 8.31
CA ILE A 97 -13.65 -6.53 6.94
C ILE A 97 -14.50 -7.78 7.03
N HIS A 98 -15.81 -7.59 6.89
CA HIS A 98 -16.77 -8.69 7.02
C HIS A 98 -16.96 -9.50 5.74
N THR A 99 -16.50 -8.98 4.60
CA THR A 99 -16.69 -9.64 3.31
C THR A 99 -15.47 -9.57 2.41
N PHE A 100 -15.33 -10.54 1.51
CA PHE A 100 -14.28 -10.55 0.49
C PHE A 100 -14.35 -9.32 -0.44
N GLU A 101 -15.54 -8.74 -0.58
CA GLU A 101 -15.75 -7.51 -1.35
C GLU A 101 -15.19 -6.27 -0.65
N ASP A 102 -15.26 -6.23 0.69
CA ASP A 102 -14.65 -5.16 1.47
C ASP A 102 -13.13 -5.20 1.35
N LEU A 103 -12.55 -6.40 1.38
CA LEU A 103 -11.12 -6.61 1.14
C LEU A 103 -10.70 -6.08 -0.23
N LYS A 104 -11.42 -6.46 -1.30
CA LYS A 104 -11.14 -5.96 -2.66
C LYS A 104 -11.27 -4.44 -2.75
N SER A 105 -12.29 -3.86 -2.14
CA SER A 105 -12.51 -2.41 -2.15
C SER A 105 -11.37 -1.66 -1.46
N ASN A 106 -10.89 -2.16 -0.32
CA ASN A 106 -9.75 -1.58 0.38
C ASN A 106 -8.46 -1.68 -0.44
N LEU A 107 -8.21 -2.83 -1.07
CA LEU A 107 -7.09 -3.01 -1.99
C LEU A 107 -7.10 -1.99 -3.12
N VAL A 108 -8.24 -1.83 -3.80
CA VAL A 108 -8.37 -0.87 -4.89
C VAL A 108 -8.11 0.56 -4.40
N THR A 109 -8.63 0.91 -3.22
CA THR A 109 -8.41 2.24 -2.62
C THR A 109 -6.91 2.50 -2.40
N VAL A 110 -6.17 1.50 -1.92
CA VAL A 110 -4.73 1.65 -1.70
C VAL A 110 -3.97 1.75 -3.02
N VAL A 111 -4.31 0.94 -4.02
CA VAL A 111 -3.69 1.05 -5.36
C VAL A 111 -3.86 2.46 -5.92
N ILE A 112 -5.04 3.09 -5.74
CA ILE A 112 -5.26 4.47 -6.16
C ILE A 112 -4.31 5.42 -5.43
N VAL A 113 -4.14 5.28 -4.12
CA VAL A 113 -3.24 6.13 -3.32
C VAL A 113 -1.79 5.95 -3.74
N VAL A 114 -1.33 4.71 -3.89
CA VAL A 114 0.04 4.40 -4.34
C VAL A 114 0.30 5.01 -5.72
N MET A 115 -0.63 4.84 -6.68
CA MET A 115 -0.49 5.44 -8.01
C MET A 115 -0.41 6.97 -7.95
N ALA A 116 -1.21 7.61 -7.09
CA ALA A 116 -1.19 9.06 -6.93
C ALA A 116 0.14 9.55 -6.35
N VAL A 117 0.69 8.84 -5.35
CA VAL A 117 1.99 9.16 -4.73
C VAL A 117 3.13 8.94 -5.71
N THR A 118 3.12 7.83 -6.45
CA THR A 118 4.13 7.54 -7.49
C THR A 118 4.11 8.62 -8.58
N PHE A 119 2.91 9.06 -9.02
CA PHE A 119 2.79 10.15 -9.98
C PHE A 119 3.33 11.47 -9.43
N LEU A 120 3.07 11.77 -8.16
CA LEU A 120 3.64 12.95 -7.49
C LEU A 120 5.18 12.90 -7.49
N GLY A 121 5.77 11.73 -7.19
CA GLY A 121 7.21 11.52 -7.28
C GLY A 121 7.77 11.82 -8.67
N GLN A 122 7.09 11.37 -9.72
CA GLN A 122 7.48 11.67 -11.10
C GLN A 122 7.40 13.16 -11.44
N ILE A 123 6.39 13.88 -10.93
CA ILE A 123 6.29 15.34 -11.11
C ILE A 123 7.47 16.05 -10.45
N VAL A 124 7.81 15.66 -9.22
CA VAL A 124 8.90 16.30 -8.44
C VAL A 124 10.26 16.04 -9.06
N SER A 125 10.48 14.83 -9.62
CA SER A 125 11.73 14.44 -10.27
C SER A 125 11.83 14.86 -11.74
N TRP A 126 10.79 15.45 -12.32
CA TRP A 126 10.76 15.74 -13.73
C TRP A 126 11.82 16.77 -14.15
N ASN A 127 12.61 16.39 -15.11
CA ASN A 127 13.72 17.18 -15.69
C ASN A 127 13.40 17.76 -17.10
N GLY A 128 12.19 17.56 -17.60
CA GLY A 128 11.75 18.03 -18.92
C GLY A 128 11.95 17.04 -20.05
N GLU A 129 12.61 15.89 -19.83
CA GLU A 129 12.91 14.90 -20.89
C GLU A 129 11.83 13.83 -21.03
N ALA A 130 11.14 13.47 -19.94
CA ALA A 130 10.10 12.46 -19.97
C ALA A 130 8.75 13.03 -20.40
N ASP A 131 7.96 12.26 -21.13
CA ASP A 131 6.57 12.59 -21.45
C ASP A 131 5.68 12.45 -20.20
N LEU A 132 5.73 13.48 -19.36
CA LEU A 132 4.93 13.55 -18.13
C LEU A 132 3.43 13.63 -18.46
N PHE A 133 3.06 14.23 -19.59
CA PHE A 133 1.67 14.35 -20.00
C PHE A 133 1.08 12.97 -20.36
N GLY A 134 1.76 12.19 -21.18
CA GLY A 134 1.33 10.83 -21.54
C GLY A 134 1.22 9.93 -20.31
N PHE A 135 2.23 9.98 -19.43
CA PHE A 135 2.18 9.23 -18.16
C PHE A 135 1.03 9.67 -17.27
N GLY A 136 0.80 10.99 -17.12
CA GLY A 136 -0.31 11.54 -16.34
C GLY A 136 -1.69 11.13 -16.87
N VAL A 137 -1.88 11.10 -18.19
CA VAL A 137 -3.13 10.63 -18.82
C VAL A 137 -3.38 9.16 -18.51
N VAL A 138 -2.37 8.29 -18.60
CA VAL A 138 -2.50 6.86 -18.27
C VAL A 138 -2.88 6.68 -16.80
N VAL A 139 -2.18 7.35 -15.89
CA VAL A 139 -2.47 7.28 -14.43
C VAL A 139 -3.89 7.78 -14.14
N ALA A 140 -4.29 8.90 -14.71
CA ALA A 140 -5.64 9.45 -14.54
C ALA A 140 -6.72 8.48 -15.03
N PHE A 141 -6.50 7.82 -16.16
CA PHE A 141 -7.44 6.83 -16.72
C PHE A 141 -7.59 5.61 -15.82
N VAL A 142 -6.48 5.08 -15.30
CA VAL A 142 -6.50 3.94 -14.39
C VAL A 142 -7.19 4.32 -13.07
N ILE A 143 -6.86 5.47 -12.49
CA ILE A 143 -7.51 5.95 -11.27
C ILE A 143 -9.01 6.16 -11.50
N ALA A 144 -9.43 6.72 -12.62
CA ALA A 144 -10.84 6.89 -12.96
C ALA A 144 -11.57 5.55 -13.08
N ALA A 145 -10.97 4.56 -13.76
CA ALA A 145 -11.53 3.21 -13.89
C ALA A 145 -11.67 2.51 -12.51
N LEU A 146 -10.66 2.63 -11.65
CA LEU A 146 -10.68 2.06 -10.30
C LEU A 146 -11.72 2.76 -9.40
N ASN A 147 -11.85 4.08 -9.50
CA ASN A 147 -12.91 4.81 -8.77
C ASN A 147 -14.30 4.43 -9.27
N PHE A 148 -14.48 4.23 -10.57
CA PHE A 148 -15.75 3.76 -11.13
C PHE A 148 -16.10 2.37 -10.63
N TYR A 149 -15.13 1.46 -10.56
CA TYR A 149 -15.30 0.15 -9.95
C TYR A 149 -15.75 0.25 -8.49
N LEU A 150 -15.09 1.10 -7.68
CA LEU A 150 -15.46 1.32 -6.28
C LEU A 150 -16.88 1.89 -6.13
N TRP A 151 -17.28 2.78 -7.03
CA TRP A 151 -18.61 3.36 -7.04
C TRP A 151 -19.70 2.30 -7.29
N ILE A 152 -19.48 1.39 -8.26
CA ILE A 152 -20.38 0.28 -8.53
C ILE A 152 -20.50 -0.64 -7.31
N VAL A 153 -19.36 -1.06 -6.75
CA VAL A 153 -19.35 -2.01 -5.61
C VAL A 153 -20.01 -1.40 -4.38
N LYS A 154 -19.75 -0.13 -4.08
CA LYS A 154 -20.39 0.57 -2.94
C LYS A 154 -21.84 0.91 -3.20
N GLY A 155 -22.24 1.17 -4.43
CA GLY A 155 -23.61 1.45 -4.83
C GLY A 155 -24.53 0.21 -4.74
N ALA A 156 -23.97 -0.97 -4.94
CA ALA A 156 -24.70 -2.24 -4.82
C ALA A 156 -25.01 -2.65 -3.35
N LYS A 157 -24.39 -1.96 -2.37
CA LYS A 157 -24.60 -2.20 -0.92
C LYS A 157 -25.67 -1.30 -0.28
N LYS A 158 -26.28 -0.38 -1.03
CA LYS A 158 -27.43 0.43 -0.60
C LYS A 158 -28.73 -0.18 -1.08
#